data_f485c85d19c6231fa81af6a6d1a2bd78
#
_entry.id   f485c85d19c6231fa81af6a6d1a2bd78
#
_cell.length_a   1.000
_cell.length_b   1.000
_cell.length_c   1.000
_cell.angle_alpha   90.00
_cell.angle_beta   90.00
_cell.angle_gamma   90.00
#
_symmetry.space_group_name_H-M   'P 1'
#
loop_
_entity.id
_entity.type
_entity.pdbx_description
1 polymer ?
#
loop_
_entity_poly.entity_id
_entity_poly.type
_entity_poly.pdbx_seq_one_letter_code
_entity_poly.pdbx_strand_id
1 'polypeptide(L)'
;LPISEQLESLMESVRAPEAAQAASDSLVAAYRRQDLAAIEHLLAHEMGQAYAERMLYARNRAWTAVLVPEMRRRSVLVAVGAGHLVGTQGLPKLLRDAGLDVSPVGGSARQPEQGR
;
A
#
# COMPACT_ATOMS: atom_id res chain seq x y z
N LEU A 1 4.29 0.31 17.80
CA LEU A 1 3.18 -0.50 18.35
C LEU A 1 3.54 -0.95 19.76
N PRO A 2 2.59 -0.90 20.71
CA PRO A 2 2.77 -1.48 22.03
C PRO A 2 3.10 -2.97 21.94
N ILE A 3 3.94 -3.47 22.84
CA ILE A 3 4.34 -4.90 22.85
C ILE A 3 3.10 -5.83 22.99
N SER A 4 2.10 -5.40 23.73
CA SER A 4 0.84 -6.15 23.88
C SER A 4 0.12 -6.35 22.54
N GLU A 5 0.02 -5.33 21.71
CA GLU A 5 -0.61 -5.42 20.39
C GLU A 5 0.22 -6.31 19.43
N GLN A 6 1.55 -6.22 19.49
CA GLN A 6 2.43 -7.10 18.71
C GLN A 6 2.29 -8.56 19.11
N LEU A 7 2.22 -8.82 20.42
CA LEU A 7 2.05 -10.16 20.96
C LEU A 7 0.68 -10.75 20.59
N GLU A 8 -0.38 -9.94 20.67
CA GLU A 8 -1.74 -10.39 20.31
C GLU A 8 -1.83 -10.78 18.83
N SER A 9 -1.30 -9.95 17.94
CA SER A 9 -1.24 -10.25 16.50
C SER A 9 -0.44 -11.54 16.20
N LEU A 10 0.67 -11.74 16.89
CA LEU A 10 1.46 -12.97 16.76
C LEU A 10 0.68 -14.18 17.25
N MET A 11 0.03 -14.06 18.41
CA MET A 11 -0.76 -15.15 19.00
C MET A 11 -1.96 -15.53 18.13
N GLU A 12 -2.59 -14.56 17.47
CA GLU A 12 -3.68 -14.80 16.53
C GLU A 12 -3.19 -15.64 15.34
N SER A 13 -2.06 -15.30 14.77
CA SER A 13 -1.44 -16.06 13.67
C SER A 13 -1.07 -17.49 14.09
N VAL A 14 -0.65 -17.69 15.34
CA VAL A 14 -0.34 -19.02 15.90
C VAL A 14 -1.61 -19.85 16.15
N ARG A 15 -2.69 -19.19 16.57
CA ARG A 15 -3.98 -19.88 16.84
C ARG A 15 -4.72 -20.29 15.57
N ALA A 16 -4.54 -19.55 14.48
CA ALA A 16 -5.22 -19.79 13.20
C ALA A 16 -4.22 -19.80 12.02
N PRO A 17 -3.27 -20.77 11.98
CA PRO A 17 -2.21 -20.78 11.00
C PRO A 17 -2.72 -20.93 9.56
N GLU A 18 -3.80 -21.68 9.36
CA GLU A 18 -4.40 -21.86 8.03
C GLU A 18 -5.02 -20.56 7.50
N ALA A 19 -5.68 -19.79 8.37
CA ALA A 19 -6.22 -18.49 8.00
C ALA A 19 -5.09 -17.49 7.68
N ALA A 20 -4.04 -17.47 8.47
CA ALA A 20 -2.87 -16.63 8.24
C ALA A 20 -2.18 -16.99 6.90
N GLN A 21 -2.06 -18.27 6.58
CA GLN A 21 -1.51 -18.73 5.30
C GLN A 21 -2.41 -18.32 4.13
N ALA A 22 -3.72 -18.50 4.23
CA ALA A 22 -4.67 -18.11 3.18
C ALA A 22 -4.65 -16.61 2.90
N ALA A 23 -4.56 -15.77 3.94
CA ALA A 23 -4.41 -14.33 3.80
C ALA A 23 -3.11 -13.95 3.07
N SER A 24 -1.99 -14.59 3.46
CA SER A 24 -0.70 -14.41 2.80
C SER A 24 -0.74 -14.82 1.33
N ASP A 25 -1.32 -15.96 1.00
CA ASP A 25 -1.44 -16.47 -0.38
C ASP A 25 -2.29 -15.52 -1.24
N SER A 26 -3.37 -15.00 -0.68
CA SER A 26 -4.23 -14.02 -1.35
C SER A 26 -3.48 -12.72 -1.66
N LEU A 27 -2.69 -12.23 -0.72
CA LEU A 27 -1.86 -11.03 -0.90
C LEU A 27 -0.78 -11.24 -1.96
N VAL A 28 -0.10 -12.38 -1.94
CA VAL A 28 0.90 -12.75 -2.96
C VAL A 28 0.27 -12.84 -4.34
N ALA A 29 -0.92 -13.44 -4.45
CA ALA A 29 -1.63 -13.54 -5.72
C ALA A 29 -2.03 -12.16 -6.27
N ALA A 30 -2.54 -11.27 -5.43
CA ALA A 30 -2.87 -9.89 -5.80
C ALA A 30 -1.60 -9.11 -6.25
N TYR A 31 -0.51 -9.27 -5.52
CA TYR A 31 0.77 -8.65 -5.85
C TYR A 31 1.30 -9.11 -7.22
N ARG A 32 1.27 -10.42 -7.49
CA ARG A 32 1.69 -10.97 -8.79
C ARG A 32 0.87 -10.48 -9.97
N ARG A 33 -0.41 -10.22 -9.75
CA ARG A 33 -1.31 -9.63 -10.77
C ARG A 33 -1.17 -8.11 -10.88
N GLN A 34 -0.37 -7.47 -10.01
CA GLN A 34 -0.27 -6.01 -9.92
C GLN A 34 -1.63 -5.34 -9.63
N ASP A 35 -2.47 -6.02 -8.87
CA ASP A 35 -3.83 -5.61 -8.55
C ASP A 35 -3.83 -4.78 -7.26
N LEU A 36 -3.59 -3.47 -7.41
CA LEU A 36 -3.53 -2.55 -6.27
C LEU A 36 -4.86 -2.44 -5.52
N ALA A 37 -5.99 -2.57 -6.22
CA ALA A 37 -7.30 -2.52 -5.57
C ALA A 37 -7.54 -3.75 -4.69
N ALA A 38 -7.13 -4.95 -5.15
CA ALA A 38 -7.18 -6.15 -4.33
C ALA A 38 -6.24 -6.06 -3.11
N ILE A 39 -5.04 -5.51 -3.29
CA ILE A 39 -4.09 -5.28 -2.18
C ILE A 39 -4.71 -4.33 -1.15
N GLU A 40 -5.30 -3.23 -1.58
CA GLU A 40 -5.99 -2.27 -0.69
C GLU A 40 -7.08 -2.96 0.13
N HIS A 41 -7.95 -3.73 -0.54
CA HIS A 41 -9.04 -4.44 0.11
C HIS A 41 -8.55 -5.46 1.15
N LEU A 42 -7.55 -6.26 0.80
CA LEU A 42 -6.96 -7.25 1.71
C LEU A 42 -6.32 -6.57 2.92
N LEU A 43 -5.54 -5.50 2.72
CA LEU A 43 -4.92 -4.78 3.82
C LEU A 43 -5.94 -4.11 4.74
N ALA A 44 -7.00 -3.53 4.19
CA ALA A 44 -8.08 -2.92 4.99
C ALA A 44 -8.80 -3.96 5.86
N HIS A 45 -8.96 -5.18 5.35
CA HIS A 45 -9.57 -6.29 6.09
C HIS A 45 -8.66 -6.83 7.19
N GLU A 46 -7.38 -7.06 6.90
CA GLU A 46 -6.44 -7.74 7.80
C GLU A 46 -5.85 -6.81 8.87
N MET A 47 -5.56 -5.56 8.51
CA MET A 47 -4.80 -4.67 9.39
C MET A 47 -5.67 -3.83 10.34
N GLY A 48 -6.90 -3.57 9.99
CA GLY A 48 -7.70 -2.56 10.69
C GLY A 48 -7.19 -1.13 10.51
N GLN A 49 -8.08 -0.15 10.67
CA GLN A 49 -7.80 1.24 10.34
C GLN A 49 -6.71 1.88 11.22
N ALA A 50 -6.72 1.60 12.51
CA ALA A 50 -5.74 2.19 13.43
C ALA A 50 -4.31 1.70 13.15
N TYR A 51 -4.17 0.44 12.79
CA TYR A 51 -2.88 -0.14 12.42
C TYR A 51 -2.39 0.39 11.07
N ALA A 52 -3.27 0.44 10.06
CA ALA A 52 -2.95 1.02 8.76
C ALA A 52 -2.53 2.49 8.87
N GLU A 53 -3.18 3.28 9.73
CA GLU A 53 -2.80 4.67 10.00
C GLU A 53 -1.35 4.77 10.50
N ARG A 54 -0.97 3.94 11.47
CA ARG A 54 0.39 4.00 12.04
C ARG A 54 1.45 3.42 11.10
N MET A 55 1.15 2.30 10.45
CA MET A 55 2.13 1.56 9.66
C MET A 55 2.32 2.12 8.25
N LEU A 56 1.27 2.70 7.67
CA LEU A 56 1.27 3.15 6.29
C LEU A 56 1.00 4.66 6.17
N TYR A 57 -0.14 5.14 6.62
CA TYR A 57 -0.65 6.45 6.21
C TYR A 57 0.11 7.61 6.83
N ALA A 58 0.37 7.58 8.13
CA ALA A 58 1.18 8.62 8.79
C ALA A 58 2.58 8.70 8.19
N ARG A 59 3.18 7.56 7.87
CA ARG A 59 4.49 7.48 7.21
C ARG A 59 4.44 8.03 5.79
N ASN A 60 3.42 7.68 5.01
CA ASN A 60 3.23 8.21 3.66
C ASN A 60 3.15 9.73 3.65
N ARG A 61 2.37 10.32 4.57
CA ARG A 61 2.28 11.78 4.69
C ARG A 61 3.61 12.42 5.08
N ALA A 62 4.32 11.85 6.05
CA ALA A 62 5.63 12.33 6.46
C ALA A 62 6.65 12.26 5.31
N TRP A 63 6.66 11.15 4.58
CA TRP A 63 7.55 11.00 3.42
C TRP A 63 7.19 11.95 2.28
N THR A 64 5.92 12.15 1.99
CA THR A 64 5.47 13.08 0.94
C THR A 64 5.97 14.50 1.21
N ALA A 65 5.95 14.94 2.46
CA ALA A 65 6.45 16.26 2.84
C ALA A 65 7.94 16.47 2.54
N VAL A 66 8.74 15.40 2.60
CA VAL A 66 10.17 15.42 2.26
C VAL A 66 10.39 15.18 0.77
N LEU A 67 9.67 14.24 0.18
CA LEU A 67 9.87 13.82 -1.21
C LEU A 67 9.49 14.89 -2.23
N VAL A 68 8.39 15.60 -2.02
CA VAL A 68 7.89 16.59 -2.99
C VAL A 68 8.91 17.70 -3.29
N PRO A 69 9.51 18.36 -2.30
CA PRO A 69 10.56 19.35 -2.56
C PRO A 69 11.79 18.74 -3.26
N GLU A 70 12.19 17.54 -2.88
CA GLU A 70 13.35 16.87 -3.47
C GLU A 70 13.10 16.46 -4.93
N MET A 71 11.93 15.92 -5.25
CA MET A 71 11.55 15.54 -6.62
C MET A 71 11.45 16.72 -7.57
N ARG A 72 11.21 17.93 -7.05
CA ARG A 72 11.23 19.16 -7.86
C ARG A 72 12.64 19.66 -8.18
N ARG A 73 13.64 19.21 -7.44
CA ARG A 73 15.04 19.65 -7.57
C ARG A 73 15.92 18.66 -8.28
N ARG A 74 15.63 17.37 -8.19
CA ARG A 74 16.47 16.29 -8.71
C ARG A 74 15.68 15.01 -8.95
N SER A 75 16.25 14.09 -9.72
CA SER A 75 15.72 12.74 -9.86
C SER A 75 15.86 11.98 -8.55
N VAL A 76 14.79 11.32 -8.13
CA VAL A 76 14.72 10.55 -6.88
C VAL A 76 14.14 9.17 -7.18
N LEU A 77 14.77 8.12 -6.66
CA LEU A 77 14.21 6.79 -6.61
C LEU A 77 13.63 6.54 -5.23
N VAL A 78 12.38 6.10 -5.18
CA VAL A 78 11.69 5.75 -3.93
C VAL A 78 11.27 4.28 -4.00
N ALA A 79 11.76 3.48 -3.06
CA ALA A 79 11.39 2.07 -2.94
C ALA A 79 10.61 1.84 -1.65
N VAL A 80 9.40 1.32 -1.77
CA VAL A 80 8.49 1.06 -0.64
C VAL A 80 7.74 -0.26 -0.86
N GLY A 81 7.18 -0.81 0.22
CA GLY A 81 6.27 -1.93 0.11
C GLY A 81 4.96 -1.56 -0.60
N ALA A 82 4.33 -2.52 -1.26
CA ALA A 82 3.11 -2.30 -2.05
C ALA A 82 1.97 -1.67 -1.25
N GLY A 83 1.87 -1.93 0.05
CA GLY A 83 0.87 -1.32 0.92
C GLY A 83 0.96 0.20 1.02
N HIS A 84 2.13 0.78 0.74
CA HIS A 84 2.31 2.23 0.69
C HIS A 84 1.80 2.88 -0.62
N LEU A 85 1.43 2.08 -1.61
CA LEU A 85 1.03 2.55 -2.94
C LEU A 85 -0.49 2.62 -3.11
N VAL A 86 -1.27 2.03 -2.21
CA VAL A 86 -2.71 1.81 -2.39
C VAL A 86 -3.56 2.84 -1.65
N GLY A 87 -4.75 3.07 -2.18
CA GLY A 87 -5.79 3.88 -1.55
C GLY A 87 -5.55 5.39 -1.60
N THR A 88 -6.47 6.09 -0.95
CA THR A 88 -6.47 7.56 -0.89
C THR A 88 -5.32 8.15 -0.08
N GLN A 89 -4.69 7.36 0.76
CA GLN A 89 -3.52 7.71 1.57
C GLN A 89 -2.24 7.08 1.03
N GLY A 90 -2.31 6.43 -0.14
CA GLY A 90 -1.14 5.88 -0.84
C GLY A 90 -0.25 6.97 -1.42
N LEU A 91 1.05 6.70 -1.51
CA LEU A 91 2.02 7.65 -2.06
C LEU A 91 1.65 8.18 -3.45
N PRO A 92 1.19 7.36 -4.43
CA PRO A 92 0.81 7.88 -5.73
C PRO A 92 -0.28 8.95 -5.66
N LYS A 93 -1.28 8.75 -4.80
CA LYS A 93 -2.37 9.73 -4.62
C LYS A 93 -1.86 11.00 -3.94
N LEU A 94 -1.08 10.88 -2.87
CA LEU A 94 -0.53 12.02 -2.15
C LEU A 94 0.41 12.86 -3.02
N LEU A 95 1.21 12.23 -3.89
CA LEU A 95 2.09 12.93 -4.82
C LEU A 95 1.29 13.66 -5.91
N ARG A 96 0.21 13.06 -6.43
CA ARG A 96 -0.71 13.74 -7.37
C ARG A 96 -1.38 14.94 -6.72
N ASP A 97 -1.85 14.80 -5.49
CA ASP A 97 -2.47 15.89 -4.72
C ASP A 97 -1.50 17.05 -4.47
N ALA A 98 -0.20 16.76 -4.41
CA ALA A 98 0.85 17.75 -4.33
C ALA A 98 1.24 18.36 -5.70
N GLY A 99 0.54 18.01 -6.79
CA GLY A 99 0.74 18.56 -8.12
C GLY A 99 1.81 17.87 -8.97
N LEU A 100 2.22 16.66 -8.61
CA LEU A 100 3.14 15.85 -9.41
C LEU A 100 2.38 14.90 -10.34
N ASP A 101 2.93 14.71 -11.55
CA ASP A 101 2.46 13.70 -12.48
C ASP A 101 2.94 12.33 -12.04
N VAL A 102 1.99 11.40 -11.81
CA VAL A 102 2.29 10.03 -11.40
C VAL A 102 1.50 9.06 -12.24
N SER A 103 2.20 8.24 -13.00
CA SER A 103 1.60 7.21 -13.86
C SER A 103 2.33 5.87 -13.69
N PRO A 104 1.64 4.74 -13.85
CA PRO A 104 2.28 3.44 -13.83
C PRO A 104 3.18 3.25 -15.05
N VAL A 105 4.32 2.55 -14.86
CA VAL A 105 5.26 2.21 -15.93
C VAL A 105 5.31 0.70 -16.10
N GLY A 106 5.22 0.21 -17.35
CA GLY A 106 5.51 -1.19 -17.70
C GLY A 106 4.45 -2.23 -17.35
N GLY A 107 3.25 -1.83 -16.95
CA GLY A 107 2.09 -2.71 -16.93
C GLY A 107 1.32 -2.55 -18.26
N SER A 108 0.85 -3.64 -18.84
CA SER A 108 -0.21 -3.54 -19.85
C SER A 108 -1.43 -2.94 -19.15
N ALA A 109 -1.53 -1.61 -19.15
CA ALA A 109 -2.77 -0.96 -18.85
C ALA A 109 -3.76 -1.49 -19.91
N ARG A 110 -4.60 -2.43 -19.53
CA ARG A 110 -5.85 -2.63 -20.26
C ARG A 110 -6.58 -1.31 -20.14
N GLN A 111 -6.46 -0.49 -21.16
CA GLN A 111 -7.37 0.63 -21.34
C GLN A 111 -8.77 -0.01 -21.32
N PRO A 112 -9.71 0.50 -20.53
CA PRO A 112 -11.09 0.13 -20.72
C PRO A 112 -11.40 0.51 -22.16
N GLU A 113 -11.78 -0.50 -22.96
CA GLU A 113 -12.34 -0.25 -24.28
C GLU A 113 -13.48 0.75 -24.09
N GLN A 114 -13.29 1.94 -24.59
CA GLN A 114 -14.40 2.87 -24.75
C GLN A 114 -15.30 2.23 -25.80
N GLY A 115 -16.36 1.58 -25.31
CA GLY A 115 -17.42 1.07 -26.16
C GLY A 115 -17.92 2.19 -27.05
N ARG A 116 -17.88 1.95 -28.32
CA ARG A 116 -18.58 2.74 -29.33
C ARG A 116 -20.10 2.67 -29.10
#